data_771b8020f3f80b89f4ffe4eb07b9ada8
#
_entry.id   771b8020f3f80b89f4ffe4eb07b9ada8
#
_cell.length_a   1.000
_cell.length_b   1.000
_cell.length_c   1.000
_cell.angle_alpha   90.00
_cell.angle_beta   90.00
_cell.angle_gamma   90.00
#
_symmetry.space_group_name_H-M   'P 1'
#
loop_
_entity.id
_entity.type
_entity.pdbx_description
1 polymer ?
#
loop_
_entity_poly.entity_id
_entity_poly.type
_entity_poly.pdbx_seq_one_letter_code
_entity_poly.pdbx_strand_id
1 'polypeptide(L)'
;MTIKVLNEPSPKLLTTWYAEQVTQGKIKTSKYVRKECERHLRYLENGGKWVFDEELAHRPIRFIEKFCKPSKGSKRQLVLQPWQHFIIGSLFGWVHKETKLRRFKEALIFMGRKNGKTTTISGVANYAVSQDGENGAEIHLLANVMKQARILFDESKAMIKASPKLDKNFRTLRDEIHYDATISKIMPQASDSDKLDGLNTHMGIFDEIHEFKDYKLISVIKNSRAARLQPLLIYITTAGYQLDGPLVDMVEAGRDTLDQIIEDERTFYYLASLDDDDDINDSSNWINGMSTFF
;
A
#
# COMPACT_ATOMS: atom_id res chain seq x y z
N MET A 1 -0.01 -13.07 25.82
CA MET A 1 1.20 -12.21 25.80
C MET A 1 0.78 -10.89 25.17
N THR A 2 0.62 -9.84 25.96
CA THR A 2 0.12 -8.54 25.50
C THR A 2 1.18 -7.95 24.54
N ILE A 3 0.83 -7.78 23.27
CA ILE A 3 1.70 -7.11 22.31
C ILE A 3 1.79 -5.65 22.76
N LYS A 4 2.95 -5.23 23.26
CA LYS A 4 3.19 -3.82 23.59
C LYS A 4 3.03 -3.00 22.32
N VAL A 5 2.15 -2.01 22.33
CA VAL A 5 2.10 -0.96 21.33
C VAL A 5 3.50 -0.34 21.25
N LEU A 6 4.15 -0.48 20.11
CA LEU A 6 5.49 0.06 19.90
C LEU A 6 5.35 1.59 19.83
N ASN A 7 5.79 2.28 20.88
CA ASN A 7 5.78 3.75 20.95
C ASN A 7 7.02 4.39 20.33
N GLU A 8 7.96 3.57 19.84
CA GLU A 8 9.19 4.00 19.21
C GLU A 8 9.35 3.36 17.83
N PRO A 9 10.07 3.99 16.89
CA PRO A 9 10.34 3.41 15.57
C PRO A 9 10.91 2.01 15.73
N SER A 10 10.36 1.05 15.01
CA SER A 10 10.80 -0.34 15.10
C SER A 10 12.25 -0.46 14.61
N PRO A 11 13.21 -0.87 15.45
CA PRO A 11 14.57 -1.12 15.00
C PRO A 11 14.65 -2.39 14.14
N LYS A 12 13.60 -3.18 14.09
CA LYS A 12 13.54 -4.50 13.45
C LYS A 12 12.40 -4.56 12.44
N LEU A 13 12.68 -5.15 11.28
CA LEU A 13 11.66 -5.49 10.30
C LEU A 13 10.71 -6.56 10.87
N LEU A 14 9.41 -6.33 10.76
CA LEU A 14 8.37 -7.23 11.29
C LEU A 14 7.58 -7.96 10.18
N THR A 15 7.98 -7.87 8.93
CA THR A 15 7.27 -8.46 7.78
C THR A 15 7.10 -9.97 7.94
N THR A 16 8.20 -10.70 7.99
CA THR A 16 8.17 -12.16 8.14
C THR A 16 7.63 -12.58 9.52
N TRP A 17 8.03 -11.86 10.57
CA TRP A 17 7.49 -12.12 11.91
C TRP A 17 5.96 -12.04 11.96
N TYR A 18 5.35 -11.02 11.31
CA TYR A 18 3.89 -10.92 11.25
C TYR A 18 3.27 -12.13 10.56
N ALA A 19 3.83 -12.52 9.41
CA ALA A 19 3.35 -13.69 8.68
C ALA A 19 3.42 -14.97 9.52
N GLU A 20 4.51 -15.18 10.25
CA GLU A 20 4.67 -16.31 11.17
C GLU A 20 3.63 -16.28 12.32
N GLN A 21 3.40 -15.11 12.95
CA GLN A 21 2.43 -15.02 14.03
C GLN A 21 1.00 -15.29 13.55
N VAL A 22 0.65 -14.82 12.35
CA VAL A 22 -0.66 -15.07 11.72
C VAL A 22 -0.84 -16.55 11.39
N THR A 23 0.14 -17.17 10.76
CA THR A 23 0.05 -18.60 10.35
C THR A 23 0.04 -19.55 11.54
N GLN A 24 0.73 -19.17 12.64
CA GLN A 24 0.68 -19.89 13.91
C GLN A 24 -0.61 -19.63 14.73
N GLY A 25 -1.54 -18.80 14.23
CA GLY A 25 -2.78 -18.47 14.93
C GLY A 25 -2.62 -17.56 16.15
N LYS A 26 -1.43 -16.95 16.35
CA LYS A 26 -1.17 -16.03 17.46
C LYS A 26 -1.73 -14.64 17.21
N ILE A 27 -1.88 -14.26 15.95
CA ILE A 27 -2.60 -13.05 15.50
C ILE A 27 -3.81 -13.52 14.71
N LYS A 28 -5.01 -13.18 15.17
CA LYS A 28 -6.27 -13.47 14.47
C LYS A 28 -6.42 -12.53 13.27
N THR A 29 -6.74 -13.06 12.11
CA THR A 29 -7.00 -12.33 10.86
C THR A 29 -8.01 -13.09 10.02
N SER A 30 -8.52 -12.45 8.94
CA SER A 30 -9.33 -13.13 7.93
C SER A 30 -8.55 -14.27 7.25
N LYS A 31 -9.30 -15.19 6.67
CA LYS A 31 -8.80 -16.33 5.87
C LYS A 31 -7.80 -15.88 4.79
N TYR A 32 -8.11 -14.83 4.05
CA TYR A 32 -7.28 -14.39 2.93
C TYR A 32 -6.04 -13.59 3.34
N VAL A 33 -6.06 -12.86 4.46
CA VAL A 33 -4.83 -12.30 5.04
C VAL A 33 -3.89 -13.43 5.48
N ARG A 34 -4.43 -14.49 6.11
CA ARG A 34 -3.64 -15.68 6.48
C ARG A 34 -3.02 -16.34 5.24
N LYS A 35 -3.79 -16.53 4.16
CA LYS A 35 -3.28 -17.14 2.92
C LYS A 35 -2.18 -16.31 2.25
N GLU A 36 -2.25 -14.97 2.29
CA GLU A 36 -1.14 -14.15 1.81
C GLU A 36 0.10 -14.26 2.70
N CYS A 37 -0.07 -14.40 4.03
CA CYS A 37 1.03 -14.70 4.94
C CYS A 37 1.66 -16.07 4.64
N GLU A 38 0.85 -17.11 4.41
CA GLU A 38 1.31 -18.44 3.99
C GLU A 38 2.02 -18.37 2.63
N ARG A 39 1.52 -17.58 1.69
CA ARG A 39 2.16 -17.34 0.40
C ARG A 39 3.55 -16.70 0.59
N HIS A 40 3.69 -15.69 1.45
CA HIS A 40 4.97 -15.07 1.78
C HIS A 40 5.97 -16.11 2.32
N LEU A 41 5.58 -16.92 3.31
CA LEU A 41 6.44 -17.95 3.90
C LEU A 41 6.82 -19.02 2.89
N ARG A 42 5.89 -19.52 2.09
CA ARG A 42 6.16 -20.50 1.03
C ARG A 42 7.19 -20.00 0.02
N TYR A 43 7.16 -18.69 -0.35
CA TYR A 43 8.15 -18.12 -1.25
C TYR A 43 9.51 -17.86 -0.57
N LEU A 44 9.58 -17.71 0.75
CA LEU A 44 10.85 -17.69 1.47
C LEU A 44 11.57 -19.03 1.39
N GLU A 45 10.82 -20.13 1.46
CA GLU A 45 11.37 -21.49 1.34
C GLU A 45 11.72 -21.83 -0.11
N ASN A 46 10.84 -21.52 -1.06
CA ASN A 46 11.02 -21.83 -2.48
C ASN A 46 10.49 -20.69 -3.38
N GLY A 47 11.21 -19.59 -3.43
CA GLY A 47 10.84 -18.41 -4.19
C GLY A 47 11.13 -18.46 -5.70
N GLY A 48 11.76 -19.52 -6.21
CA GLY A 48 12.11 -19.60 -7.63
C GLY A 48 13.03 -18.46 -8.07
N LYS A 49 12.55 -17.60 -8.98
CA LYS A 49 13.25 -16.39 -9.45
C LYS A 49 13.15 -15.20 -8.48
N TRP A 50 12.33 -15.30 -7.43
CA TRP A 50 12.11 -14.24 -6.46
C TRP A 50 12.92 -14.46 -5.18
N VAL A 51 13.35 -13.38 -4.56
CA VAL A 51 14.04 -13.38 -3.27
C VAL A 51 13.51 -12.22 -2.42
N PHE A 52 13.40 -12.44 -1.12
CA PHE A 52 13.04 -11.41 -0.17
C PHE A 52 14.31 -10.71 0.32
N ASP A 53 14.42 -9.43 0.02
CA ASP A 53 15.51 -8.55 0.45
C ASP A 53 15.03 -7.70 1.63
N GLU A 54 15.51 -8.06 2.83
CA GLU A 54 15.09 -7.40 4.07
C GLU A 54 15.49 -5.93 4.12
N GLU A 55 16.63 -5.55 3.51
CA GLU A 55 17.05 -4.15 3.50
C GLU A 55 16.13 -3.31 2.60
N LEU A 56 15.79 -3.80 1.42
CA LEU A 56 14.82 -3.13 0.55
C LEU A 56 13.43 -3.07 1.19
N ALA A 57 13.01 -4.11 1.90
CA ALA A 57 11.76 -4.14 2.66
C ALA A 57 11.73 -3.08 3.78
N HIS A 58 12.85 -2.92 4.47
CA HIS A 58 12.95 -2.07 5.65
C HIS A 58 13.14 -0.58 5.31
N ARG A 59 13.71 -0.26 4.15
CA ARG A 59 13.98 1.13 3.73
C ARG A 59 12.74 2.03 3.77
N PRO A 60 11.59 1.71 3.12
CA PRO A 60 10.38 2.52 3.19
C PRO A 60 9.81 2.62 4.60
N ILE A 61 9.86 1.54 5.37
CA ILE A 61 9.39 1.50 6.77
C ILE A 61 10.19 2.49 7.62
N ARG A 62 11.52 2.38 7.60
CA ARG A 62 12.40 3.31 8.32
C ARG A 62 12.24 4.77 7.86
N PHE A 63 12.03 4.99 6.57
CA PHE A 63 11.78 6.33 6.05
C PHE A 63 10.49 6.91 6.64
N ILE A 64 9.40 6.15 6.60
CA ILE A 64 8.10 6.57 7.11
C ILE A 64 8.19 6.85 8.61
N GLU A 65 8.70 5.91 9.39
CA GLU A 65 8.82 6.05 10.85
C GLU A 65 9.74 7.19 11.27
N LYS A 66 10.81 7.44 10.52
CA LYS A 66 11.80 8.46 10.86
C LYS A 66 11.39 9.88 10.46
N PHE A 67 10.68 10.01 9.33
CA PHE A 67 10.45 11.31 8.73
C PHE A 67 8.99 11.72 8.64
N CYS A 68 8.05 10.77 8.55
CA CYS A 68 6.64 11.08 8.40
C CYS A 68 5.99 11.31 9.76
N LYS A 69 5.20 12.39 9.86
CA LYS A 69 4.38 12.69 11.03
C LYS A 69 2.94 12.86 10.57
N PRO A 70 1.95 12.24 11.25
CA PRO A 70 0.56 12.40 10.85
C PRO A 70 0.13 13.86 10.97
N SER A 71 -0.72 14.30 10.05
CA SER A 71 -1.26 15.68 10.05
C SER A 71 -2.26 15.92 11.19
N LYS A 72 -2.90 14.86 11.66
CA LYS A 72 -3.95 14.89 12.69
C LYS A 72 -3.52 14.09 13.93
N GLY A 73 -4.08 14.46 15.09
CA GLY A 73 -3.81 13.78 16.35
C GLY A 73 -2.56 14.30 17.06
N SER A 74 -1.91 13.47 17.87
CA SER A 74 -0.66 13.85 18.55
C SER A 74 0.44 14.03 17.52
N LYS A 75 1.24 15.10 17.61
CA LYS A 75 2.41 15.37 16.74
C LYS A 75 3.57 14.37 16.95
N ARG A 76 3.27 13.17 17.39
CA ARG A 76 4.26 12.10 17.59
C ARG A 76 4.68 11.52 16.26
N GLN A 77 5.87 10.94 16.26
CA GLN A 77 6.40 10.18 15.14
C GLN A 77 5.46 9.02 14.80
N LEU A 78 5.31 8.72 13.52
CA LEU A 78 4.53 7.58 13.06
C LEU A 78 5.30 6.30 13.39
N VAL A 79 4.63 5.37 14.07
CA VAL A 79 5.14 4.02 14.31
C VAL A 79 4.22 3.04 13.60
N LEU A 80 4.79 2.27 12.69
CA LEU A 80 4.02 1.33 11.87
C LEU A 80 3.70 0.06 12.67
N GLN A 81 2.47 -0.41 12.53
CA GLN A 81 2.03 -1.66 13.12
C GLN A 81 2.58 -2.87 12.34
N PRO A 82 2.66 -4.07 12.95
CA PRO A 82 3.20 -5.25 12.29
C PRO A 82 2.55 -5.60 10.95
N TRP A 83 1.24 -5.40 10.81
CA TRP A 83 0.52 -5.61 9.56
C TRP A 83 0.93 -4.59 8.47
N GLN A 84 1.25 -3.34 8.85
CA GLN A 84 1.78 -2.34 7.92
C GLN A 84 3.19 -2.71 7.47
N HIS A 85 4.02 -3.25 8.38
CA HIS A 85 5.31 -3.84 8.00
C HIS A 85 5.14 -4.99 7.00
N PHE A 86 4.12 -5.83 7.18
CA PHE A 86 3.84 -6.93 6.28
C PHE A 86 3.50 -6.43 4.87
N ILE A 87 2.57 -5.46 4.76
CA ILE A 87 2.19 -4.88 3.47
C ILE A 87 3.39 -4.19 2.81
N ILE A 88 3.98 -3.20 3.50
CA ILE A 88 5.06 -2.38 2.92
C ILE A 88 6.29 -3.24 2.64
N GLY A 89 6.70 -4.08 3.60
CA GLY A 89 7.85 -4.95 3.44
C GLY A 89 7.68 -5.96 2.31
N SER A 90 6.48 -6.52 2.12
CA SER A 90 6.21 -7.42 0.99
C SER A 90 6.30 -6.69 -0.35
N LEU A 91 5.70 -5.49 -0.46
CA LEU A 91 5.70 -4.71 -1.70
C LEU A 91 7.10 -4.29 -2.16
N PHE A 92 7.98 -3.96 -1.24
CA PHE A 92 9.31 -3.43 -1.56
C PHE A 92 10.44 -4.45 -1.40
N GLY A 93 10.25 -5.49 -0.59
CA GLY A 93 11.29 -6.48 -0.29
C GLY A 93 11.34 -7.66 -1.26
N TRP A 94 10.22 -8.06 -1.86
CA TRP A 94 10.25 -9.11 -2.87
C TRP A 94 10.78 -8.60 -4.20
N VAL A 95 11.93 -9.12 -4.64
CA VAL A 95 12.61 -8.71 -5.87
C VAL A 95 13.08 -9.91 -6.69
N HIS A 96 13.30 -9.69 -7.98
CA HIS A 96 13.91 -10.68 -8.86
C HIS A 96 15.40 -10.88 -8.49
N LYS A 97 15.86 -12.12 -8.40
CA LYS A 97 17.21 -12.48 -7.94
C LYS A 97 18.33 -11.78 -8.72
N GLU A 98 18.20 -11.68 -10.03
CA GLU A 98 19.22 -11.12 -10.92
C GLU A 98 19.07 -9.61 -11.11
N THR A 99 17.87 -9.16 -11.51
CA THR A 99 17.64 -7.76 -11.87
C THR A 99 17.41 -6.83 -10.68
N LYS A 100 17.13 -7.40 -9.50
CA LYS A 100 16.72 -6.68 -8.28
C LYS A 100 15.47 -5.81 -8.45
N LEU A 101 14.75 -5.97 -9.55
CA LEU A 101 13.49 -5.27 -9.78
C LEU A 101 12.37 -5.88 -8.94
N ARG A 102 11.45 -5.02 -8.51
CA ARG A 102 10.28 -5.36 -7.69
C ARG A 102 9.45 -6.48 -8.30
N ARG A 103 9.08 -7.45 -7.47
CA ARG A 103 8.18 -8.54 -7.84
C ARG A 103 6.77 -8.01 -8.12
N PHE A 104 6.18 -7.35 -7.13
CA PHE A 104 4.79 -6.89 -7.21
C PHE A 104 4.68 -5.62 -8.05
N LYS A 105 3.81 -5.65 -9.05
CA LYS A 105 3.46 -4.51 -9.89
C LYS A 105 2.10 -3.93 -9.54
N GLU A 106 1.29 -4.70 -8.83
CA GLU A 106 -0.03 -4.31 -8.35
C GLU A 106 -0.24 -4.79 -6.92
N ALA A 107 -1.07 -4.06 -6.17
CA ALA A 107 -1.47 -4.45 -4.82
C ALA A 107 -2.93 -4.06 -4.57
N LEU A 108 -3.74 -4.99 -4.08
CA LEU A 108 -5.07 -4.70 -3.55
C LEU A 108 -5.04 -4.76 -2.02
N ILE A 109 -5.34 -3.64 -1.38
CA ILE A 109 -5.37 -3.49 0.07
C ILE A 109 -6.82 -3.18 0.47
N PHE A 110 -7.55 -4.21 0.83
CA PHE A 110 -8.93 -4.16 1.27
C PHE A 110 -9.00 -4.34 2.77
N MET A 111 -9.49 -3.33 3.50
CA MET A 111 -9.58 -3.38 4.96
C MET A 111 -10.63 -2.42 5.51
N GLY A 112 -11.07 -2.62 6.73
CA GLY A 112 -12.04 -1.77 7.41
C GLY A 112 -11.66 -0.29 7.47
N ARG A 113 -12.65 0.56 7.75
CA ARG A 113 -12.44 2.01 7.94
C ARG A 113 -11.61 2.27 9.21
N LYS A 114 -10.97 3.45 9.29
CA LYS A 114 -10.20 3.96 10.45
C LYS A 114 -8.93 3.17 10.80
N ASN A 115 -8.41 2.35 9.89
CA ASN A 115 -7.16 1.60 10.06
C ASN A 115 -5.89 2.39 9.64
N GLY A 116 -5.94 3.72 9.54
CA GLY A 116 -4.76 4.53 9.22
C GLY A 116 -4.27 4.40 7.76
N LYS A 117 -5.09 3.88 6.83
CA LYS A 117 -4.74 3.71 5.41
C LYS A 117 -4.14 4.96 4.80
N THR A 118 -4.85 6.09 4.89
CA THR A 118 -4.45 7.38 4.31
C THR A 118 -3.06 7.79 4.77
N THR A 119 -2.80 7.76 6.09
CA THR A 119 -1.52 8.15 6.69
C THR A 119 -0.38 7.24 6.21
N THR A 120 -0.59 5.92 6.24
CA THR A 120 0.42 4.95 5.81
C THR A 120 0.77 5.11 4.34
N ILE A 121 -0.24 5.19 3.47
CA ILE A 121 -0.06 5.27 2.01
C ILE A 121 0.50 6.62 1.59
N SER A 122 0.16 7.72 2.26
CA SER A 122 0.82 9.02 2.02
C SER A 122 2.32 8.97 2.37
N GLY A 123 2.69 8.24 3.42
CA GLY A 123 4.10 7.96 3.73
C GLY A 123 4.80 7.14 2.64
N VAL A 124 4.13 6.14 2.08
CA VAL A 124 4.63 5.35 0.93
C VAL A 124 4.81 6.24 -0.30
N ALA A 125 3.86 7.13 -0.62
CA ALA A 125 3.98 8.09 -1.73
C ALA A 125 5.19 9.01 -1.56
N ASN A 126 5.42 9.55 -0.36
CA ASN A 126 6.57 10.39 -0.05
C ASN A 126 7.92 9.63 -0.16
N TYR A 127 7.94 8.35 0.22
CA TYR A 127 9.08 7.47 0.00
C TYR A 127 9.31 7.24 -1.51
N ALA A 128 8.28 6.87 -2.24
CA ALA A 128 8.38 6.49 -3.63
C ALA A 128 8.90 7.62 -4.52
N VAL A 129 8.44 8.86 -4.30
CA VAL A 129 8.88 10.02 -5.08
C VAL A 129 10.34 10.40 -4.84
N SER A 130 10.93 10.01 -3.69
CA SER A 130 12.24 10.51 -3.27
C SER A 130 13.31 9.45 -3.10
N GLN A 131 12.95 8.19 -2.82
CA GLN A 131 13.89 7.15 -2.37
C GLN A 131 13.77 5.81 -3.10
N ASP A 132 12.81 5.64 -4.02
CA ASP A 132 12.56 4.37 -4.71
C ASP A 132 13.50 4.13 -5.91
N GLY A 133 14.45 5.05 -6.16
CA GLY A 133 15.53 4.86 -7.12
C GLY A 133 15.20 5.18 -8.58
N GLU A 134 14.05 5.81 -8.84
CA GLU A 134 13.64 6.26 -10.19
C GLU A 134 13.81 7.76 -10.37
N ASN A 135 14.43 8.19 -11.46
CA ASN A 135 14.47 9.58 -11.86
C ASN A 135 13.20 9.97 -12.63
N GLY A 136 12.72 11.20 -12.41
CA GLY A 136 11.50 11.68 -13.03
C GLY A 136 10.27 10.86 -12.64
N ALA A 137 10.26 10.32 -11.40
CA ALA A 137 9.14 9.51 -10.92
C ALA A 137 7.86 10.34 -10.82
N GLU A 138 6.79 9.90 -11.47
CA GLU A 138 5.45 10.47 -11.31
C GLU A 138 4.62 9.58 -10.39
N ILE A 139 4.18 10.16 -9.27
CA ILE A 139 3.30 9.50 -8.30
C ILE A 139 1.91 10.11 -8.44
N HIS A 140 0.95 9.31 -8.89
CA HIS A 140 -0.43 9.73 -9.06
C HIS A 140 -1.29 9.25 -7.89
N LEU A 141 -1.92 10.19 -7.19
CA LEU A 141 -2.91 9.92 -6.14
C LEU A 141 -4.29 10.01 -6.78
N LEU A 142 -4.95 8.87 -6.95
CA LEU A 142 -6.11 8.71 -7.82
C LEU A 142 -7.37 8.42 -7.00
N ALA A 143 -8.47 9.09 -7.35
CA ALA A 143 -9.78 8.80 -6.79
C ALA A 143 -10.88 9.05 -7.83
N ASN A 144 -12.11 8.65 -7.53
CA ASN A 144 -13.25 8.91 -8.41
C ASN A 144 -13.50 10.42 -8.60
N VAL A 145 -13.33 11.22 -7.53
CA VAL A 145 -13.48 12.67 -7.57
C VAL A 145 -12.24 13.37 -7.01
N MET A 146 -11.90 14.55 -7.54
CA MET A 146 -10.70 15.32 -7.18
C MET A 146 -10.64 15.63 -5.67
N LYS A 147 -11.79 15.91 -5.03
CA LYS A 147 -11.84 16.16 -3.58
C LYS A 147 -11.29 15.00 -2.76
N GLN A 148 -11.54 13.77 -3.19
CA GLN A 148 -11.04 12.55 -2.53
C GLN A 148 -9.54 12.38 -2.78
N ALA A 149 -9.07 12.51 -4.02
CA ALA A 149 -7.64 12.45 -4.35
C ALA A 149 -6.80 13.44 -3.54
N ARG A 150 -7.35 14.63 -3.28
CA ARG A 150 -6.71 15.65 -2.45
C ARG A 150 -6.52 15.23 -0.99
N ILE A 151 -7.30 14.31 -0.45
CA ILE A 151 -7.13 13.84 0.95
C ILE A 151 -5.75 13.20 1.13
N LEU A 152 -5.35 12.30 0.22
CA LEU A 152 -4.02 11.69 0.23
C LEU A 152 -2.93 12.72 -0.06
N PHE A 153 -3.18 13.64 -1.02
CA PHE A 153 -2.23 14.69 -1.40
C PHE A 153 -1.95 15.64 -0.24
N ASP A 154 -2.99 16.13 0.43
CA ASP A 154 -2.86 17.05 1.55
C ASP A 154 -2.19 16.39 2.77
N GLU A 155 -2.46 15.11 3.02
CA GLU A 155 -1.76 14.34 4.05
C GLU A 155 -0.27 14.18 3.72
N SER A 156 0.09 13.83 2.46
CA SER A 156 1.47 13.76 1.99
C SER A 156 2.19 15.09 2.17
N LYS A 157 1.56 16.17 1.77
CA LYS A 157 2.06 17.55 1.90
C LYS A 157 2.25 17.96 3.38
N ALA A 158 1.28 17.64 4.23
CA ALA A 158 1.36 17.93 5.65
C ALA A 158 2.49 17.17 6.34
N MET A 159 2.71 15.88 5.99
CA MET A 159 3.84 15.09 6.49
C MET A 159 5.19 15.70 6.12
N ILE A 160 5.33 16.15 4.87
CA ILE A 160 6.55 16.83 4.41
C ILE A 160 6.79 18.09 5.21
N LYS A 161 5.78 18.96 5.34
CA LYS A 161 5.87 20.23 6.09
C LYS A 161 6.16 20.04 7.58
N ALA A 162 5.66 18.96 8.17
CA ALA A 162 5.90 18.64 9.58
C ALA A 162 7.31 18.11 9.87
N SER A 163 8.08 17.76 8.84
CA SER A 163 9.43 17.21 8.95
C SER A 163 10.48 18.17 8.39
N PRO A 164 11.32 18.84 9.22
CA PRO A 164 12.31 19.81 8.72
C PRO A 164 13.27 19.23 7.69
N LYS A 165 13.56 17.91 7.78
CA LYS A 165 14.44 17.23 6.81
C LYS A 165 13.75 17.02 5.46
N LEU A 166 12.44 16.72 5.44
CA LEU A 166 11.70 16.60 4.19
C LEU A 166 11.41 17.99 3.61
N ASP A 167 10.92 18.93 4.41
CA ASP A 167 10.54 20.27 3.96
C ASP A 167 11.69 21.00 3.25
N LYS A 168 12.94 20.79 3.70
CA LYS A 168 14.12 21.35 3.06
C LYS A 168 14.38 20.81 1.65
N ASN A 169 13.96 19.56 1.37
CA ASN A 169 14.28 18.85 0.13
C ASN A 169 13.11 18.76 -0.85
N PHE A 170 11.91 19.19 -0.40
CA PHE A 170 10.71 19.13 -1.21
C PHE A 170 10.15 20.54 -1.44
N ARG A 171 9.65 20.77 -2.64
CA ARG A 171 8.91 21.97 -3.00
C ARG A 171 7.43 21.65 -3.12
N THR A 172 6.63 22.10 -2.14
CA THR A 172 5.19 21.82 -2.07
C THR A 172 4.41 22.97 -2.67
N LEU A 173 3.76 22.74 -3.82
CA LEU A 173 2.89 23.68 -4.50
C LEU A 173 1.40 23.40 -4.16
N ARG A 174 0.49 24.12 -4.81
CA ARG A 174 -0.95 23.93 -4.62
C ARG A 174 -1.41 22.56 -5.07
N ASP A 175 -0.98 22.13 -6.25
CA ASP A 175 -1.48 20.95 -6.95
C ASP A 175 -0.38 19.91 -7.24
N GLU A 176 0.85 20.18 -6.84
CA GLU A 176 2.00 19.30 -7.04
C GLU A 176 2.96 19.35 -5.84
N ILE A 177 3.61 18.25 -5.57
CA ILE A 177 4.75 18.14 -4.67
C ILE A 177 5.94 17.71 -5.50
N HIS A 178 7.02 18.48 -5.50
CA HIS A 178 8.23 18.20 -6.26
C HIS A 178 9.37 17.75 -5.36
N TYR A 179 10.12 16.76 -5.82
CA TYR A 179 11.42 16.37 -5.29
C TYR A 179 12.45 16.66 -6.37
N ASP A 180 13.06 17.88 -6.30
CA ASP A 180 13.86 18.45 -7.38
C ASP A 180 15.17 17.67 -7.63
N ALA A 181 15.68 16.94 -6.64
CA ALA A 181 16.91 16.15 -6.78
C ALA A 181 16.83 15.05 -7.86
N THR A 182 15.64 14.52 -8.13
CA THR A 182 15.39 13.51 -9.18
C THR A 182 14.35 13.95 -10.20
N ILE A 183 13.93 15.23 -10.19
CA ILE A 183 12.89 15.80 -11.07
C ILE A 183 11.58 15.01 -10.95
N SER A 184 11.26 14.53 -9.74
CA SER A 184 10.12 13.68 -9.46
C SER A 184 8.98 14.47 -8.83
N LYS A 185 7.73 13.99 -8.96
CA LYS A 185 6.55 14.71 -8.47
C LYS A 185 5.42 13.80 -7.99
N ILE A 186 4.60 14.34 -7.07
CA ILE A 186 3.32 13.75 -6.66
C ILE A 186 2.19 14.66 -7.12
N MET A 187 1.14 14.09 -7.69
CA MET A 187 -0.01 14.82 -8.21
C MET A 187 -1.33 14.11 -7.83
N PRO A 188 -2.37 14.85 -7.41
CA PRO A 188 -3.71 14.30 -7.32
C PRO A 188 -4.34 14.23 -8.72
N GLN A 189 -5.10 13.17 -9.00
CA GLN A 189 -5.80 12.95 -10.26
C GLN A 189 -7.20 12.36 -9.98
N ALA A 190 -8.16 12.64 -10.84
CA ALA A 190 -9.51 12.09 -10.72
C ALA A 190 -10.05 11.61 -12.07
N SER A 191 -11.08 10.77 -12.02
CA SER A 191 -11.71 10.19 -13.22
C SER A 191 -12.31 11.22 -14.16
N ASP A 192 -12.70 12.38 -13.62
CA ASP A 192 -13.27 13.53 -14.36
C ASP A 192 -12.20 14.49 -14.92
N SER A 193 -10.92 14.14 -14.81
CA SER A 193 -9.84 15.00 -15.31
C SER A 193 -9.69 14.89 -16.82
N ASP A 194 -9.76 16.03 -17.51
CA ASP A 194 -9.69 16.11 -18.98
C ASP A 194 -8.29 15.78 -19.60
N LYS A 195 -7.27 15.58 -18.78
CA LYS A 195 -5.87 15.44 -19.23
C LYS A 195 -5.19 14.25 -18.57
N LEU A 196 -5.52 13.06 -19.05
CA LEU A 196 -4.86 11.83 -18.63
C LEU A 196 -3.87 11.28 -19.69
N ASP A 197 -3.69 11.99 -20.80
CA ASP A 197 -2.73 11.62 -21.84
C ASP A 197 -1.30 12.09 -21.50
N GLY A 198 -0.31 11.29 -21.87
CA GLY A 198 1.11 11.62 -21.68
C GLY A 198 1.66 11.38 -20.27
N LEU A 199 0.93 10.69 -19.39
CA LEU A 199 1.41 10.30 -18.07
C LEU A 199 2.54 9.26 -18.16
N ASN A 200 3.48 9.32 -17.22
CA ASN A 200 4.57 8.36 -17.09
C ASN A 200 4.65 7.84 -15.66
N THR A 201 3.65 7.02 -15.31
CA THR A 201 3.38 6.62 -13.92
C THR A 201 4.43 5.66 -13.37
N HIS A 202 5.16 6.10 -12.35
CA HIS A 202 5.99 5.22 -11.52
C HIS A 202 5.16 4.56 -10.41
N MET A 203 4.31 5.34 -9.74
CA MET A 203 3.38 4.79 -8.75
C MET A 203 1.99 5.41 -8.92
N GLY A 204 0.97 4.56 -9.02
CA GLY A 204 -0.44 4.95 -8.99
C GLY A 204 -1.10 4.45 -7.73
N ILE A 205 -1.72 5.34 -6.96
CA ILE A 205 -2.44 4.99 -5.74
C ILE A 205 -3.91 5.33 -5.92
N PHE A 206 -4.75 4.32 -6.07
CA PHE A 206 -6.19 4.44 -6.22
C PHE A 206 -6.85 4.37 -4.85
N ASP A 207 -7.41 5.49 -4.40
CA ASP A 207 -8.13 5.57 -3.12
C ASP A 207 -9.62 5.28 -3.33
N GLU A 208 -10.17 4.49 -2.41
CA GLU A 208 -11.57 4.04 -2.39
C GLU A 208 -12.01 3.43 -3.74
N ILE A 209 -11.24 2.41 -4.20
CA ILE A 209 -11.50 1.75 -5.51
C ILE A 209 -12.93 1.23 -5.65
N HIS A 210 -13.66 1.02 -4.53
CA HIS A 210 -15.07 0.65 -4.55
C HIS A 210 -16.00 1.71 -5.16
N GLU A 211 -15.53 2.98 -5.30
CA GLU A 211 -16.30 4.05 -5.95
C GLU A 211 -16.14 4.05 -7.48
N PHE A 212 -15.20 3.27 -8.02
CA PHE A 212 -14.94 3.21 -9.47
C PHE A 212 -15.93 2.26 -10.15
N LYS A 213 -16.67 2.79 -11.13
CA LYS A 213 -17.71 2.04 -11.86
C LYS A 213 -17.16 1.27 -13.06
N ASP A 214 -16.02 1.69 -13.60
CA ASP A 214 -15.39 1.11 -14.78
C ASP A 214 -13.86 1.14 -14.70
N TYR A 215 -13.23 0.51 -15.67
CA TYR A 215 -11.77 0.40 -15.77
C TYR A 215 -11.09 1.56 -16.52
N LYS A 216 -11.83 2.61 -16.93
CA LYS A 216 -11.29 3.64 -17.81
C LYS A 216 -10.04 4.31 -17.25
N LEU A 217 -10.11 4.91 -16.05
CA LEU A 217 -8.96 5.53 -15.41
C LEU A 217 -7.86 4.50 -15.07
N ILE A 218 -8.26 3.32 -14.58
CA ILE A 218 -7.34 2.24 -14.25
C ILE A 218 -6.51 1.84 -15.48
N SER A 219 -7.17 1.69 -16.64
CA SER A 219 -6.49 1.30 -17.90
C SER A 219 -5.53 2.37 -18.40
N VAL A 220 -5.88 3.65 -18.30
CA VAL A 220 -4.99 4.77 -18.67
C VAL A 220 -3.73 4.73 -17.80
N ILE A 221 -3.86 4.59 -16.48
CA ILE A 221 -2.72 4.53 -15.56
C ILE A 221 -1.91 3.24 -15.76
N LYS A 222 -2.56 2.10 -15.99
CA LYS A 222 -1.86 0.84 -16.32
C LYS A 222 -1.00 0.98 -17.58
N ASN A 223 -1.49 1.63 -18.60
CA ASN A 223 -0.77 1.84 -19.85
C ASN A 223 0.37 2.86 -19.70
N SER A 224 0.19 3.91 -18.90
CA SER A 224 1.18 4.97 -18.70
C SER A 224 2.46 4.52 -17.97
N ARG A 225 2.46 3.34 -17.36
CA ARG A 225 3.62 2.78 -16.61
C ARG A 225 4.62 2.02 -17.49
N ALA A 226 4.35 1.85 -18.79
CA ALA A 226 5.12 0.94 -19.66
C ALA A 226 6.62 1.29 -19.78
N ALA A 227 6.99 2.57 -19.66
CA ALA A 227 8.37 3.03 -19.72
C ALA A 227 9.14 2.90 -18.38
N ARG A 228 8.49 2.49 -17.31
CA ARG A 228 9.10 2.37 -15.96
C ARG A 228 9.62 0.97 -15.71
N LEU A 229 10.78 0.87 -15.04
CA LEU A 229 11.41 -0.42 -14.73
C LEU A 229 10.64 -1.18 -13.64
N GLN A 230 10.23 -0.49 -12.59
CA GLN A 230 9.55 -1.08 -11.44
C GLN A 230 8.32 -0.31 -10.97
N PRO A 231 7.34 -0.08 -11.85
CA PRO A 231 6.13 0.65 -11.49
C PRO A 231 5.30 -0.16 -10.48
N LEU A 232 4.51 0.56 -9.66
CA LEU A 232 3.62 -0.05 -8.68
C LEU A 232 2.25 0.64 -8.70
N LEU A 233 1.17 -0.13 -8.84
CA LEU A 233 -0.19 0.34 -8.65
C LEU A 233 -0.75 -0.22 -7.34
N ILE A 234 -1.26 0.66 -6.48
CA ILE A 234 -1.84 0.30 -5.19
C ILE A 234 -3.31 0.69 -5.22
N TYR A 235 -4.18 -0.30 -5.06
CA TYR A 235 -5.62 -0.12 -4.92
C TYR A 235 -5.97 -0.25 -3.44
N ILE A 236 -6.47 0.83 -2.83
CA ILE A 236 -6.88 0.84 -1.42
C ILE A 236 -8.37 1.08 -1.31
N THR A 237 -9.02 0.36 -0.41
CA THR A 237 -10.47 0.46 -0.24
C THR A 237 -10.96 -0.02 1.10
N THR A 238 -12.19 0.35 1.39
CA THR A 238 -13.06 -0.28 2.39
C THR A 238 -14.16 -1.07 1.69
N ALA A 239 -14.96 -1.82 2.44
CA ALA A 239 -16.18 -2.43 1.90
C ALA A 239 -17.11 -1.36 1.30
N GLY A 240 -17.51 -1.54 0.06
CA GLY A 240 -18.48 -0.73 -0.66
C GLY A 240 -19.82 -1.45 -0.80
N TYR A 241 -20.80 -0.74 -1.37
CA TYR A 241 -22.15 -1.28 -1.63
C TYR A 241 -22.34 -1.75 -3.08
N GLN A 242 -21.31 -1.62 -3.92
CA GLN A 242 -21.41 -2.05 -5.32
C GLN A 242 -21.27 -3.57 -5.41
N LEU A 243 -22.12 -4.18 -6.22
CA LEU A 243 -22.16 -5.61 -6.49
C LEU A 243 -21.46 -5.98 -7.81
N ASP A 244 -20.95 -4.98 -8.51
CA ASP A 244 -20.23 -5.10 -9.79
C ASP A 244 -19.09 -4.07 -9.87
N GLY A 245 -18.25 -4.21 -10.90
CA GLY A 245 -17.16 -3.28 -11.19
C GLY A 245 -15.78 -3.70 -10.69
N PRO A 246 -14.78 -2.83 -10.87
CA PRO A 246 -13.36 -3.19 -10.71
C PRO A 246 -12.98 -3.84 -9.38
N LEU A 247 -13.57 -3.38 -8.27
CA LEU A 247 -13.27 -3.95 -6.95
C LEU A 247 -13.71 -5.41 -6.85
N VAL A 248 -14.92 -5.73 -7.35
CA VAL A 248 -15.46 -7.10 -7.25
C VAL A 248 -14.57 -8.06 -8.01
N ASP A 249 -14.23 -7.72 -9.26
CA ASP A 249 -13.33 -8.53 -10.08
C ASP A 249 -11.94 -8.70 -9.45
N MET A 250 -11.39 -7.63 -8.85
CA MET A 250 -10.07 -7.67 -8.18
C MET A 250 -10.10 -8.54 -6.92
N VAL A 251 -11.19 -8.51 -6.16
CA VAL A 251 -11.34 -9.36 -4.95
C VAL A 251 -11.48 -10.81 -5.35
N GLU A 252 -12.29 -11.13 -6.37
CA GLU A 252 -12.45 -12.49 -6.89
C GLU A 252 -11.11 -13.04 -7.40
N ALA A 253 -10.40 -12.29 -8.26
CA ALA A 253 -9.07 -12.67 -8.73
C ALA A 253 -8.08 -12.86 -7.57
N GLY A 254 -8.17 -12.05 -6.52
CA GLY A 254 -7.34 -12.20 -5.32
C GLY A 254 -7.66 -13.46 -4.53
N ARG A 255 -8.94 -13.79 -4.35
CA ARG A 255 -9.38 -15.03 -3.72
C ARG A 255 -8.87 -16.26 -4.51
N ASP A 256 -9.08 -16.26 -5.82
CA ASP A 256 -8.64 -17.36 -6.69
C ASP A 256 -7.11 -17.53 -6.69
N THR A 257 -6.36 -16.44 -6.68
CA THR A 257 -4.89 -16.46 -6.57
C THR A 257 -4.46 -17.06 -5.23
N LEU A 258 -5.06 -16.62 -4.12
CA LEU A 258 -4.73 -17.09 -2.77
C LEU A 258 -5.21 -18.51 -2.50
N ASP A 259 -6.29 -18.94 -3.17
CA ASP A 259 -6.76 -20.32 -3.18
C ASP A 259 -5.97 -21.21 -4.15
N GLN A 260 -5.00 -20.66 -4.88
CA GLN A 260 -4.14 -21.34 -5.86
C GLN A 260 -4.94 -21.94 -7.06
N ILE A 261 -6.09 -21.34 -7.38
CA ILE A 261 -6.89 -21.67 -8.56
C ILE A 261 -6.28 -21.06 -9.81
N ILE A 262 -5.79 -19.80 -9.70
CA ILE A 262 -5.05 -19.12 -10.74
C ILE A 262 -3.64 -18.74 -10.27
N GLU A 263 -2.71 -18.63 -11.21
CA GLU A 263 -1.34 -18.21 -10.91
C GLU A 263 -1.16 -16.71 -11.21
N ASP A 264 -0.94 -15.91 -10.15
CA ASP A 264 -0.52 -14.52 -10.25
C ASP A 264 0.63 -14.22 -9.29
N GLU A 265 1.84 -14.11 -9.84
CA GLU A 265 3.03 -13.78 -9.06
C GLU A 265 3.22 -12.26 -8.86
N ARG A 266 2.46 -11.43 -9.60
CA ARG A 266 2.74 -10.00 -9.73
C ARG A 266 1.81 -9.08 -8.94
N THR A 267 0.74 -9.61 -8.38
CA THR A 267 -0.20 -8.88 -7.54
C THR A 267 -0.11 -9.33 -6.09
N PHE A 268 -0.05 -8.37 -5.18
CA PHE A 268 -0.12 -8.57 -3.74
C PHE A 268 -1.56 -8.34 -3.27
N TYR A 269 -2.07 -9.24 -2.43
CA TYR A 269 -3.45 -9.17 -1.95
C TYR A 269 -3.49 -9.12 -0.42
N TYR A 270 -3.97 -8.03 0.15
CA TYR A 270 -4.27 -7.93 1.58
C TYR A 270 -5.77 -7.73 1.77
N LEU A 271 -6.51 -8.84 1.93
CA LEU A 271 -7.97 -8.86 1.95
C LEU A 271 -8.46 -9.08 3.40
N ALA A 272 -8.47 -8.00 4.20
CA ALA A 272 -8.98 -8.00 5.56
C ALA A 272 -10.49 -7.70 5.55
N SER A 273 -11.30 -8.74 5.40
CA SER A 273 -12.76 -8.72 5.43
C SER A 273 -13.28 -9.81 6.37
N LEU A 274 -14.55 -9.75 6.71
CA LEU A 274 -15.21 -10.90 7.31
C LEU A 274 -15.09 -12.11 6.37
N ASP A 275 -14.91 -13.28 6.93
CA ASP A 275 -14.95 -14.54 6.18
C ASP A 275 -16.43 -14.92 5.94
N ASP A 276 -16.69 -15.73 4.90
CA ASP A 276 -18.06 -16.04 4.46
C ASP A 276 -18.87 -16.77 5.56
N ASP A 277 -18.21 -17.47 6.48
CA ASP A 277 -18.80 -18.20 7.61
C ASP A 277 -18.87 -17.36 8.91
N ASP A 278 -18.38 -16.13 8.91
CA ASP A 278 -18.39 -15.26 10.09
C ASP A 278 -19.81 -14.73 10.38
N ASP A 279 -20.29 -14.89 11.61
CA ASP A 279 -21.51 -14.21 12.06
C ASP A 279 -21.24 -12.71 12.19
N ILE A 280 -21.90 -11.90 11.36
CA ILE A 280 -21.80 -10.44 11.35
C ILE A 280 -22.25 -9.79 12.68
N ASN A 281 -23.07 -10.48 13.46
CA ASN A 281 -23.54 -9.98 14.75
C ASN A 281 -22.59 -10.31 15.89
N ASP A 282 -21.64 -11.22 15.69
CA ASP A 282 -20.59 -11.51 16.66
C ASP A 282 -19.43 -10.53 16.49
N SER A 283 -19.31 -9.58 17.41
CA SER A 283 -18.23 -8.58 17.39
C SER A 283 -16.83 -9.18 17.47
N SER A 284 -16.68 -10.44 17.93
CA SER A 284 -15.37 -11.12 17.95
C SER A 284 -14.87 -11.43 16.53
N ASN A 285 -15.75 -11.49 15.53
CA ASN A 285 -15.40 -11.69 14.12
C ASN A 285 -14.98 -10.39 13.43
N TRP A 286 -15.38 -9.24 13.96
CA TRP A 286 -15.00 -7.95 13.36
C TRP A 286 -13.50 -7.71 13.33
N ILE A 287 -12.75 -8.42 14.16
CA ILE A 287 -11.27 -8.39 14.14
C ILE A 287 -10.71 -8.84 12.77
N ASN A 288 -11.42 -9.70 12.04
CA ASN A 288 -11.04 -10.18 10.72
C ASN A 288 -11.03 -9.04 9.68
N GLY A 289 -11.95 -8.08 9.80
CA GLY A 289 -12.04 -6.89 8.96
C GLY A 289 -11.24 -5.69 9.48
N MET A 290 -10.66 -5.80 10.69
CA MET A 290 -9.94 -4.72 11.36
C MET A 290 -8.48 -5.13 11.58
N SER A 291 -7.56 -4.41 10.95
CA SER A 291 -6.11 -4.67 11.10
C SER A 291 -5.55 -4.10 12.42
N THR A 292 -6.36 -3.44 13.24
CA THR A 292 -5.94 -2.70 14.43
C THR A 292 -6.76 -3.04 15.67
N PHE A 293 -6.55 -4.22 16.26
CA PHE A 293 -6.83 -4.45 17.68
C PHE A 293 -5.54 -4.89 18.37
N PHE A 294 -4.80 -3.87 18.83
CA PHE A 294 -3.74 -4.04 19.82
C PHE A 294 -3.66 -2.79 20.70
#